data_eff528cd85e209dfd35cad43ea4c2dda
#
_entry.id   eff528cd85e209dfd35cad43ea4c2dda
#
_cell.length_a   1.000
_cell.length_b   1.000
_cell.length_c   1.000
_cell.angle_alpha   90.00
_cell.angle_beta   90.00
_cell.angle_gamma   90.00
#
_symmetry.space_group_name_H-M   'P 1'
#
loop_
_entity.id
_entity.type
_entity.pdbx_description
1 polymer ?
#
loop_
_entity_poly.entity_id
_entity_poly.type
_entity_poly.pdbx_seq_one_letter_code
_entity_poly.pdbx_strand_id
1 'polypeptide(L)'
;MQNGMLKYAHADTPSPSLEWRQLSDADRLVRVMDVLRTGIAVLSDAVVIVAAREDGQIIVNLAESMSAGKRGTLLLDLEAFLKEAVDPGLVVWLISLGDRNSLRNLRGIEVRS
;
A
#
# COMPACT_ATOMS: atom_id res chain seq x y z
N MET A 1 -15.45 -29.70 -8.29
CA MET A 1 -15.11 -29.26 -8.08
C MET A 1 -15.44 -28.51 -7.22
N GLN A 2 -16.01 -28.42 -6.61
CA GLN A 2 -16.18 -27.70 -5.88
C GLN A 2 -15.23 -27.11 -5.31
N ASN A 3 -14.50 -27.48 -5.29
CA ASN A 3 -13.37 -26.86 -5.07
C ASN A 3 -13.21 -25.68 -5.83
N GLY A 4 -13.92 -25.41 -6.87
CA GLY A 4 -13.77 -24.29 -7.70
C GLY A 4 -13.90 -22.99 -6.96
N MET A 5 -14.81 -22.93 -6.02
CA MET A 5 -14.97 -21.73 -5.28
C MET A 5 -13.78 -21.41 -4.44
N LEU A 6 -13.22 -22.39 -3.82
CA LEU A 6 -12.05 -22.16 -3.03
C LEU A 6 -10.90 -21.72 -3.88
N LYS A 7 -10.79 -22.28 -5.06
CA LYS A 7 -9.73 -21.86 -5.92
C LYS A 7 -9.87 -20.44 -6.32
N TYR A 8 -11.06 -20.00 -6.58
CA TYR A 8 -11.28 -18.63 -6.97
C TYR A 8 -10.88 -17.70 -5.85
N ALA A 9 -11.23 -18.04 -4.63
CA ALA A 9 -10.89 -17.20 -3.52
C ALA A 9 -9.40 -17.05 -3.41
N HIS A 10 -8.68 -18.13 -3.61
CA HIS A 10 -7.24 -18.06 -3.52
C HIS A 10 -6.66 -17.30 -4.69
N ALA A 11 -7.23 -17.49 -5.86
CA ALA A 11 -6.71 -16.84 -7.04
C ALA A 11 -6.87 -15.35 -6.96
N ASP A 12 -7.94 -14.90 -6.30
CA ASP A 12 -8.20 -13.47 -6.24
C ASP A 12 -7.25 -12.73 -5.33
N THR A 13 -6.50 -13.42 -4.50
CA THR A 13 -5.64 -12.76 -3.56
C THR A 13 -4.25 -13.38 -3.61
N PRO A 14 -3.48 -13.03 -4.64
CA PRO A 14 -2.14 -13.62 -4.74
C PRO A 14 -1.28 -13.14 -3.60
N SER A 15 -0.41 -14.00 -3.16
CA SER A 15 0.54 -13.65 -2.11
C SER A 15 1.78 -13.03 -2.72
N PRO A 16 2.50 -12.22 -1.99
CA PRO A 16 3.75 -11.68 -2.48
C PRO A 16 4.77 -12.79 -2.67
N SER A 17 5.74 -12.55 -3.52
CA SER A 17 6.79 -13.51 -3.80
C SER A 17 7.67 -13.70 -2.58
N LEU A 18 8.42 -14.78 -2.59
CA LEU A 18 9.34 -15.05 -1.52
C LEU A 18 10.40 -13.96 -1.44
N GLU A 19 10.83 -13.48 -2.59
CA GLU A 19 11.82 -12.42 -2.64
C GLU A 19 11.34 -11.19 -1.85
N TRP A 20 10.08 -10.81 -2.05
CA TRP A 20 9.50 -9.68 -1.34
C TRP A 20 9.49 -9.95 0.16
N ARG A 21 9.07 -11.14 0.53
CA ARG A 21 8.94 -11.46 1.94
C ARG A 21 10.26 -11.50 2.67
N GLN A 22 11.34 -11.81 1.96
CA GLN A 22 12.64 -11.89 2.57
C GLN A 22 13.32 -10.55 2.75
N LEU A 23 12.78 -9.50 2.14
CA LEU A 23 13.33 -8.17 2.33
C LEU A 23 13.00 -7.68 3.74
N SER A 24 13.82 -6.80 4.26
CA SER A 24 13.51 -6.14 5.53
C SER A 24 12.42 -5.11 5.30
N ASP A 25 11.80 -4.65 6.36
CA ASP A 25 10.77 -3.62 6.24
C ASP A 25 11.34 -2.39 5.56
N ALA A 26 12.54 -2.00 5.93
CA ALA A 26 13.16 -0.81 5.35
C ALA A 26 13.44 -1.01 3.86
N ASP A 27 13.91 -2.18 3.49
CA ASP A 27 14.22 -2.43 2.09
C ASP A 27 12.96 -2.46 1.24
N ARG A 28 11.86 -3.02 1.77
CA ARG A 28 10.61 -3.02 1.06
C ARG A 28 10.11 -1.60 0.83
N LEU A 29 10.23 -0.77 1.86
CA LEU A 29 9.80 0.61 1.75
C LEU A 29 10.59 1.36 0.70
N VAL A 30 11.90 1.19 0.71
CA VAL A 30 12.76 1.86 -0.25
C VAL A 30 12.43 1.39 -1.66
N ARG A 31 12.18 0.12 -1.83
CA ARG A 31 11.88 -0.43 -3.15
C ARG A 31 10.60 0.19 -3.71
N VAL A 32 9.57 0.29 -2.89
CA VAL A 32 8.31 0.87 -3.33
C VAL A 32 8.50 2.34 -3.68
N MET A 33 9.21 3.06 -2.82
CA MET A 33 9.42 4.49 -3.05
C MET A 33 10.23 4.74 -4.31
N ASP A 34 11.24 3.93 -4.54
CA ASP A 34 12.06 4.07 -5.72
C ASP A 34 11.28 3.81 -6.99
N VAL A 35 10.49 2.75 -6.99
CA VAL A 35 9.73 2.38 -8.16
C VAL A 35 8.71 3.48 -8.49
N LEU A 36 8.09 4.04 -7.47
CA LEU A 36 7.13 5.11 -7.69
C LEU A 36 7.81 6.35 -8.24
N ARG A 37 8.93 6.71 -7.63
CA ARG A 37 9.61 7.93 -8.03
C ARG A 37 10.10 7.87 -9.47
N THR A 38 10.59 6.70 -9.88
CA THR A 38 11.13 6.58 -11.22
C THR A 38 10.06 6.24 -12.25
N GLY A 39 8.95 5.64 -11.81
CA GLY A 39 7.92 5.20 -12.73
C GLY A 39 6.81 6.20 -12.94
N ILE A 40 6.21 6.69 -11.86
CA ILE A 40 5.10 7.62 -11.95
C ILE A 40 5.28 8.70 -10.91
N ALA A 41 5.99 9.74 -11.28
CA ALA A 41 6.29 10.82 -10.35
C ALA A 41 5.05 11.50 -9.80
N VAL A 42 4.00 11.61 -10.61
CA VAL A 42 2.78 12.26 -10.18
C VAL A 42 2.16 11.49 -9.01
N LEU A 43 2.16 10.16 -9.08
CA LEU A 43 1.62 9.37 -8.00
C LEU A 43 2.55 9.46 -6.79
N SER A 44 3.84 9.49 -7.03
CA SER A 44 4.81 9.59 -5.96
C SER A 44 4.60 10.85 -5.14
N ASP A 45 4.25 11.95 -5.82
CA ASP A 45 4.05 13.21 -5.12
C ASP A 45 2.72 13.26 -4.39
N ALA A 46 1.76 12.45 -4.80
CA ALA A 46 0.43 12.50 -4.24
C ALA A 46 0.26 11.66 -2.98
N VAL A 47 1.15 10.72 -2.74
CA VAL A 47 1.01 9.83 -1.60
C VAL A 47 2.28 9.77 -0.78
N VAL A 48 2.12 9.38 0.48
CA VAL A 48 3.24 9.14 1.37
C VAL A 48 3.17 7.66 1.71
N ILE A 49 4.23 6.92 1.43
CA ILE A 49 4.25 5.50 1.75
C ILE A 49 4.67 5.36 3.20
N VAL A 50 3.79 4.82 4.01
CA VAL A 50 4.03 4.71 5.44
C VAL A 50 4.72 3.39 5.78
N ALA A 51 4.31 2.32 5.15
CA ALA A 51 4.89 1.01 5.44
C ALA A 51 4.69 0.07 4.26
N ALA A 52 5.58 -0.88 4.13
CA ALA A 52 5.48 -1.92 3.12
C ALA A 52 5.69 -3.23 3.84
N ARG A 53 4.63 -3.98 4.05
CA ARG A 53 4.65 -5.14 4.91
C ARG A 53 4.99 -6.42 4.18
N GLU A 54 5.42 -7.38 4.96
CA GLU A 54 5.79 -8.67 4.42
C GLU A 54 4.65 -9.35 3.68
N ASP A 55 3.44 -9.18 4.15
CA ASP A 55 2.28 -9.81 3.53
C ASP A 55 1.78 -9.08 2.30
N GLY A 56 2.45 -8.04 1.89
CA GLY A 56 2.09 -7.31 0.67
C GLY A 56 1.26 -6.07 0.89
N GLN A 57 0.93 -5.74 2.12
CA GLN A 57 0.14 -4.54 2.39
C GLN A 57 1.03 -3.32 2.31
N ILE A 58 0.65 -2.39 1.46
CA ILE A 58 1.38 -1.13 1.31
C ILE A 58 0.50 -0.06 1.93
N ILE A 59 0.92 0.46 3.06
CA ILE A 59 0.14 1.43 3.81
C ILE A 59 0.52 2.82 3.36
N VAL A 60 -0.46 3.58 2.92
CA VAL A 60 -0.19 4.92 2.39
C VAL A 60 -1.06 5.97 3.04
N ASN A 61 -0.60 7.19 2.98
CA ASN A 61 -1.37 8.34 3.39
C ASN A 61 -1.36 9.29 2.19
N LEU A 62 -2.29 10.22 2.14
CA LEU A 62 -2.33 11.17 1.04
C LEU A 62 -1.52 12.40 1.43
N ALA A 63 -0.83 12.96 0.45
CA ALA A 63 -0.03 14.16 0.69
C ALA A 63 -0.94 15.34 0.97
N GLU A 64 -2.12 15.34 0.38
CA GLU A 64 -3.09 16.39 0.65
C GLU A 64 -4.49 15.86 0.44
N SER A 65 -5.45 16.56 0.96
CA SER A 65 -6.85 16.14 0.86
C SER A 65 -7.36 16.17 -0.57
N MET A 66 -8.23 15.26 -0.89
CA MET A 66 -8.84 15.25 -2.21
C MET A 66 -10.21 14.62 -2.11
N SER A 67 -11.03 14.76 -3.13
CA SER A 67 -12.36 14.21 -3.14
C SER A 67 -12.32 12.69 -3.12
N ALA A 68 -13.42 12.08 -2.70
CA ALA A 68 -13.49 10.63 -2.63
C ALA A 68 -13.27 10.00 -4.00
N GLY A 69 -13.79 10.60 -5.04
CA GLY A 69 -13.62 10.05 -6.38
C GLY A 69 -12.18 10.07 -6.83
N LYS A 70 -11.50 11.18 -6.60
CA LYS A 70 -10.10 11.28 -6.99
C LYS A 70 -9.26 10.35 -6.14
N ARG A 71 -9.58 10.24 -4.87
CA ARG A 71 -8.86 9.37 -3.98
C ARG A 71 -8.97 7.91 -4.41
N GLY A 72 -10.18 7.49 -4.77
CA GLY A 72 -10.38 6.13 -5.22
C GLY A 72 -9.61 5.81 -6.48
N THR A 73 -9.65 6.72 -7.45
CA THR A 73 -8.93 6.52 -8.69
C THR A 73 -7.43 6.46 -8.43
N LEU A 74 -6.94 7.35 -7.60
CA LEU A 74 -5.52 7.39 -7.27
C LEU A 74 -5.07 6.08 -6.65
N LEU A 75 -5.84 5.55 -5.70
CA LEU A 75 -5.46 4.34 -5.03
C LEU A 75 -5.51 3.12 -5.95
N LEU A 76 -6.48 3.08 -6.84
CA LEU A 76 -6.57 1.98 -7.79
C LEU A 76 -5.40 2.02 -8.76
N ASP A 77 -5.06 3.21 -9.24
CA ASP A 77 -3.93 3.37 -10.15
C ASP A 77 -2.62 2.99 -9.47
N LEU A 78 -2.48 3.39 -8.22
CA LEU A 78 -1.28 3.10 -7.46
C LEU A 78 -1.13 1.60 -7.26
N GLU A 79 -2.21 0.95 -6.89
CA GLU A 79 -2.16 -0.49 -6.66
C GLU A 79 -1.86 -1.24 -7.95
N ALA A 80 -2.49 -0.85 -9.05
CA ALA A 80 -2.24 -1.49 -10.33
C ALA A 80 -0.79 -1.34 -10.74
N PHE A 81 -0.25 -0.15 -10.54
CA PHE A 81 1.14 0.10 -10.89
C PHE A 81 2.09 -0.76 -10.05
N LEU A 82 1.86 -0.81 -8.75
CA LEU A 82 2.74 -1.57 -7.86
C LEU A 82 2.64 -3.07 -8.13
N LYS A 83 1.46 -3.56 -8.43
CA LYS A 83 1.31 -4.97 -8.73
C LYS A 83 2.10 -5.35 -9.97
N GLU A 84 2.15 -4.45 -10.92
CA GLU A 84 2.87 -4.73 -12.15
C GLU A 84 4.36 -4.48 -12.02
N ALA A 85 4.74 -3.43 -11.35
CA ALA A 85 6.13 -3.02 -11.28
C ALA A 85 6.95 -3.72 -10.20
N VAL A 86 6.30 -4.15 -9.14
CA VAL A 86 6.99 -4.74 -8.01
C VAL A 86 6.58 -6.19 -7.76
N ASP A 87 5.31 -6.41 -7.44
CA ASP A 87 4.87 -7.75 -7.07
C ASP A 87 3.36 -7.84 -7.14
N PRO A 88 2.80 -8.85 -7.81
CA PRO A 88 1.35 -8.95 -7.95
C PRO A 88 0.61 -9.20 -6.62
N GLY A 89 1.32 -9.53 -5.57
CA GLY A 89 0.70 -9.73 -4.27
C GLY A 89 0.54 -8.49 -3.43
N LEU A 90 0.88 -7.32 -3.99
CA LEU A 90 0.77 -6.08 -3.21
C LEU A 90 -0.65 -5.52 -3.23
N VAL A 91 -1.07 -5.00 -2.09
CA VAL A 91 -2.39 -4.40 -1.93
C VAL A 91 -2.21 -3.08 -1.21
N VAL A 92 -2.85 -2.04 -1.70
CA VAL A 92 -2.70 -0.71 -1.13
C VAL A 92 -3.80 -0.43 -0.10
N TRP A 93 -3.39 0.04 1.07
CA TRP A 93 -4.31 0.41 2.14
C TRP A 93 -4.10 1.86 2.50
N LEU A 94 -5.17 2.62 2.52
CA LEU A 94 -5.11 4.03 2.86
C LEU A 94 -5.38 4.23 4.34
N ILE A 95 -4.53 5.01 5.00
CA ILE A 95 -4.82 5.44 6.34
C ILE A 95 -5.83 6.56 6.19
N SER A 96 -6.99 6.39 6.76
CA SER A 96 -8.07 7.32 6.58
C SER A 96 -7.72 8.71 7.08
N LEU A 97 -8.02 9.71 6.27
CA LEU A 97 -7.79 11.08 6.69
C LEU A 97 -8.75 11.49 7.78
N GLY A 98 -9.90 10.81 7.84
CA GLY A 98 -10.82 11.07 8.91
C GLY A 98 -10.24 10.66 10.23
N ASP A 99 -9.18 9.89 10.18
CA ASP A 99 -8.53 9.42 11.38
C ASP A 99 -7.31 10.20 11.72
N ARG A 100 -7.28 11.47 11.38
CA ARG A 100 -6.14 12.27 11.74
C ARG A 100 -5.87 12.20 13.21
N ASN A 101 -6.92 12.12 14.01
CA ASN A 101 -6.75 12.00 15.43
C ASN A 101 -6.10 10.67 15.78
N SER A 102 -6.44 9.65 15.06
CA SER A 102 -5.84 8.35 15.30
C SER A 102 -4.36 8.38 14.99
N LEU A 103 -4.00 9.07 13.92
CA LEU A 103 -2.60 9.18 13.59
C LEU A 103 -1.85 9.92 14.67
N ARG A 104 -2.44 10.97 15.18
CA ARG A 104 -1.80 11.69 16.24
C ARG A 104 -1.71 10.83 17.48
N ASN A 105 -2.73 10.02 17.72
CA ASN A 105 -2.70 9.16 18.87
C ASN A 105 -1.62 8.11 18.75
N LEU A 106 -1.38 7.64 17.56
CA LEU A 106 -0.32 6.67 17.38
C LEU A 106 1.01 7.25 17.78
N ARG A 107 1.20 8.52 17.45
CA ARG A 107 2.41 9.15 17.85
C ARG A 107 2.33 9.60 19.26
N GLY A 108 1.13 9.99 19.68
CA GLY A 108 0.97 10.53 20.98
C GLY A 108 0.89 9.51 22.03
N ILE A 109 0.61 8.31 21.67
CA ILE A 109 0.57 7.31 22.63
C ILE A 109 1.79 7.23 23.31
N GLU A 110 2.76 7.36 22.54
CA GLU A 110 3.97 7.37 23.08
C GLU A 110 4.06 8.63 23.66
N VAL A 111 3.30 9.48 23.39
CA VAL A 111 3.35 10.68 23.90
C VAL A 111 2.43 10.89 24.86
N ARG A 112 1.55 10.46 24.78
CA ARG A 112 0.69 10.78 25.41
C ARG A 112 0.84 10.66 26.23
N SER A 113 1.26 10.69 25.89
CA SER A 113 1.66 10.74 26.20
C SER A 113 2.03 11.01 26.38
#